data_a71cdad4b3629af1c82319403c306e72
#
_entry.id   a71cdad4b3629af1c82319403c306e72
#
_cell.length_a   1.000
_cell.length_b   1.000
_cell.length_c   1.000
_cell.angle_alpha   90.00
_cell.angle_beta   90.00
_cell.angle_gamma   90.00
#
_symmetry.space_group_name_H-M   'P 1'
#
loop_
_entity.id
_entity.type
_entity.pdbx_description
1 polymer ?
#
loop_
_entity_poly.entity_id
_entity_poly.type
_entity_poly.pdbx_seq_one_letter_code
_entity_poly.pdbx_strand_id
1 'polypeptide(L)'
;MHHLPCLLLIRHAQSENNALEDRFRVPDPGITELGVAQSKKLAMAMAKLAPTVVYCSPFLRSLETTRWIAKQTGAVPVVRQDIYEQGGCHSGFQAGRRIAQVGMNRETLSRQYAGWHLDERIGDEGWYDLDHFETADEARNRAHQVRKWYESESQMHSDRDRVAMVIHADFKLRLLEAFLEEDSIEEQLGDIVNTSISRLSLSKGRWRMDYWNVFSHLDPHEIST
;
A
#
# COMPACT_ATOMS: atom_id res chain seq x y z
N MET A 1 28.13 -1.32 9.92
CA MET A 1 27.08 -1.83 9.05
C MET A 1 25.87 -0.93 9.29
N HIS A 2 25.42 -0.20 8.29
CA HIS A 2 24.16 0.54 8.40
C HIS A 2 23.03 -0.50 8.40
N HIS A 3 22.30 -0.60 9.49
CA HIS A 3 21.09 -1.41 9.53
C HIS A 3 19.99 -0.64 8.83
N LEU A 4 19.37 -1.24 7.80
CA LEU A 4 18.19 -0.65 7.20
C LEU A 4 17.01 -0.77 8.17
N PRO A 5 16.11 0.20 8.18
CA PRO A 5 14.92 0.15 9.02
C PRO A 5 14.04 -1.06 8.65
N CYS A 6 13.23 -1.47 9.59
CA CYS A 6 12.27 -2.54 9.35
C CYS A 6 11.09 -1.99 8.53
N LEU A 7 10.69 -2.72 7.48
CA LEU A 7 9.60 -2.37 6.60
C LEU A 7 8.35 -3.18 6.91
N LEU A 8 7.25 -2.48 7.19
CA LEU A 8 5.93 -3.05 7.39
C LEU A 8 5.09 -2.82 6.12
N LEU A 9 4.73 -3.89 5.42
CA LEU A 9 3.83 -3.85 4.26
C LEU A 9 2.41 -4.18 4.71
N ILE A 10 1.49 -3.26 4.51
CA ILE A 10 0.10 -3.32 4.99
C ILE A 10 -0.83 -3.25 3.79
N ARG A 11 -1.75 -4.22 3.64
CA ARG A 11 -2.82 -4.08 2.68
C ARG A 11 -3.87 -3.10 3.21
N HIS A 12 -4.44 -2.26 2.35
CA HIS A 12 -5.56 -1.39 2.70
C HIS A 12 -6.74 -2.19 3.29
N ALA A 13 -7.64 -1.54 4.01
CA ALA A 13 -8.87 -2.11 4.53
C ALA A 13 -9.86 -2.45 3.39
N GLN A 14 -10.89 -3.25 3.69
CA GLN A 14 -11.89 -3.64 2.71
C GLN A 14 -12.46 -2.39 2.00
N SER A 15 -12.32 -2.35 0.68
CA SER A 15 -12.91 -1.34 -0.17
C SER A 15 -14.26 -1.81 -0.74
N GLU A 16 -15.05 -0.88 -1.27
CA GLU A 16 -16.28 -1.21 -1.97
C GLU A 16 -16.04 -2.21 -3.11
N ASN A 17 -14.93 -2.08 -3.85
CA ASN A 17 -14.58 -3.04 -4.90
C ASN A 17 -14.24 -4.44 -4.38
N ASN A 18 -13.78 -4.59 -3.13
CA ASN A 18 -13.59 -5.93 -2.54
C ASN A 18 -14.94 -6.61 -2.23
N ALA A 19 -15.97 -5.82 -1.93
CA ALA A 19 -17.31 -6.31 -1.58
C ALA A 19 -18.25 -6.46 -2.79
N LEU A 20 -17.88 -5.91 -3.96
CA LEU A 20 -18.74 -5.84 -5.13
C LEU A 20 -18.28 -6.76 -6.26
N GLU A 21 -19.26 -7.26 -7.03
CA GLU A 21 -18.99 -7.93 -8.31
C GLU A 21 -18.35 -6.93 -9.31
N ASP A 22 -17.52 -7.43 -10.22
CA ASP A 22 -16.76 -6.64 -11.19
C ASP A 22 -17.59 -5.58 -11.95
N ARG A 23 -18.85 -5.89 -12.27
CA ARG A 23 -19.74 -4.97 -13.00
C ARG A 23 -20.09 -3.70 -12.26
N PHE A 24 -19.94 -3.69 -10.93
CA PHE A 24 -20.27 -2.55 -10.06
C PHE A 24 -19.02 -1.82 -9.56
N ARG A 25 -17.84 -2.31 -9.89
CA ARG A 25 -16.58 -1.71 -9.46
C ARG A 25 -16.33 -0.36 -10.12
N VAL A 26 -15.75 0.54 -9.34
CA VAL A 26 -15.35 1.89 -9.76
C VAL A 26 -13.83 2.05 -9.72
N PRO A 27 -13.26 3.03 -10.45
CA PRO A 27 -11.80 3.19 -10.54
C PRO A 27 -11.09 3.38 -9.19
N ASP A 28 -11.66 4.19 -8.31
CA ASP A 28 -11.03 4.56 -7.04
C ASP A 28 -12.08 4.55 -5.89
N PRO A 29 -12.47 3.37 -5.42
CA PRO A 29 -13.47 3.23 -4.36
C PRO A 29 -12.92 3.59 -2.99
N GLY A 30 -13.80 4.07 -2.10
CA GLY A 30 -13.54 4.19 -0.67
C GLY A 30 -13.55 2.84 0.07
N ILE A 31 -13.38 2.89 1.40
CA ILE A 31 -13.52 1.73 2.26
C ILE A 31 -14.98 1.55 2.71
N THR A 32 -15.38 0.29 2.92
CA THR A 32 -16.71 -0.06 3.45
C THR A 32 -16.82 0.23 4.95
N GLU A 33 -18.02 0.07 5.53
CA GLU A 33 -18.19 0.12 7.00
C GLU A 33 -17.33 -0.93 7.71
N LEU A 34 -17.20 -2.15 7.13
CA LEU A 34 -16.27 -3.17 7.62
C LEU A 34 -14.83 -2.68 7.50
N GLY A 35 -14.46 -2.04 6.39
CA GLY A 35 -13.14 -1.44 6.19
C GLY A 35 -12.81 -0.36 7.22
N VAL A 36 -13.80 0.43 7.65
CA VAL A 36 -13.64 1.40 8.75
C VAL A 36 -13.36 0.67 10.08
N ALA A 37 -14.08 -0.41 10.39
CA ALA A 37 -13.84 -1.21 11.60
C ALA A 37 -12.43 -1.83 11.58
N GLN A 38 -12.04 -2.46 10.47
CA GLN A 38 -10.70 -3.01 10.26
C GLN A 38 -9.60 -1.94 10.44
N SER A 39 -9.80 -0.75 9.85
CA SER A 39 -8.84 0.36 9.93
C SER A 39 -8.62 0.86 11.35
N LYS A 40 -9.67 0.91 12.18
CA LYS A 40 -9.57 1.29 13.59
C LYS A 40 -8.74 0.27 14.39
N LYS A 41 -8.96 -1.03 14.16
CA LYS A 41 -8.19 -2.10 14.82
C LYS A 41 -6.74 -2.14 14.34
N LEU A 42 -6.52 -1.98 13.03
CA LEU A 42 -5.18 -1.80 12.48
C LEU A 42 -4.46 -0.63 13.15
N ALA A 43 -5.12 0.52 13.29
CA ALA A 43 -4.52 1.71 13.91
C ALA A 43 -4.07 1.45 15.35
N MET A 44 -4.83 0.67 16.14
CA MET A 44 -4.44 0.26 17.49
C MET A 44 -3.21 -0.67 17.47
N ALA A 45 -3.13 -1.60 16.49
CA ALA A 45 -1.95 -2.44 16.30
C ALA A 45 -0.73 -1.61 15.90
N MET A 46 -0.91 -0.65 14.98
CA MET A 46 0.14 0.25 14.53
C MET A 46 0.66 1.17 15.64
N ALA A 47 -0.18 1.60 16.57
CA ALA A 47 0.27 2.35 17.75
C ALA A 47 1.26 1.55 18.61
N LYS A 48 1.07 0.23 18.72
CA LYS A 48 2.03 -0.66 19.43
C LYS A 48 3.32 -0.89 18.63
N LEU A 49 3.21 -0.98 17.31
CA LEU A 49 4.35 -1.10 16.40
C LEU A 49 5.12 0.21 16.25
N ALA A 50 4.48 1.34 16.56
CA ALA A 50 5.04 2.69 16.57
C ALA A 50 5.86 3.02 15.30
N PRO A 51 5.23 3.08 14.10
CA PRO A 51 5.92 3.48 12.90
C PRO A 51 6.37 4.95 13.01
N THR A 52 7.59 5.21 12.56
CA THR A 52 8.15 6.58 12.52
C THR A 52 7.82 7.27 11.19
N VAL A 53 7.64 6.49 10.15
CA VAL A 53 7.25 6.97 8.82
C VAL A 53 6.11 6.09 8.28
N VAL A 54 5.09 6.70 7.71
CA VAL A 54 3.96 6.02 7.07
C VAL A 54 3.82 6.51 5.63
N TYR A 55 4.14 5.66 4.68
CA TYR A 55 3.84 5.88 3.27
C TYR A 55 2.49 5.26 2.93
N CYS A 56 1.76 5.86 2.02
CA CYS A 56 0.53 5.28 1.49
C CYS A 56 0.38 5.49 -0.01
N SER A 57 -0.29 4.54 -0.64
CA SER A 57 -0.74 4.66 -2.03
C SER A 57 -1.73 5.82 -2.18
N PRO A 58 -1.77 6.47 -3.35
CA PRO A 58 -2.69 7.57 -3.63
C PRO A 58 -4.13 7.13 -3.85
N PHE A 59 -4.42 5.81 -3.93
CA PHE A 59 -5.78 5.29 -3.99
C PHE A 59 -6.59 5.64 -2.72
N LEU A 60 -7.86 6.04 -2.91
CA LEU A 60 -8.75 6.48 -1.83
C LEU A 60 -8.82 5.48 -0.67
N ARG A 61 -8.99 4.18 -0.96
CA ARG A 61 -9.02 3.11 0.05
C ARG A 61 -7.75 3.05 0.92
N SER A 62 -6.58 3.32 0.34
CA SER A 62 -5.31 3.35 1.09
C SER A 62 -5.18 4.64 1.91
N LEU A 63 -5.60 5.77 1.37
CA LEU A 63 -5.64 7.05 2.06
C LEU A 63 -6.58 7.00 3.28
N GLU A 64 -7.79 6.47 3.11
CA GLU A 64 -8.77 6.33 4.21
C GLU A 64 -8.29 5.36 5.29
N THR A 65 -7.67 4.24 4.92
CA THR A 65 -7.03 3.32 5.87
C THR A 65 -5.92 4.05 6.66
N THR A 66 -5.06 4.78 5.96
CA THR A 66 -3.93 5.50 6.55
C THR A 66 -4.38 6.63 7.48
N ARG A 67 -5.51 7.27 7.20
CA ARG A 67 -6.08 8.32 8.07
C ARG A 67 -6.30 7.84 9.50
N TRP A 68 -6.74 6.59 9.69
CA TRP A 68 -6.91 6.01 11.03
C TRP A 68 -5.57 5.75 11.71
N ILE A 69 -4.56 5.29 10.98
CA ILE A 69 -3.19 5.10 11.49
C ILE A 69 -2.64 6.45 11.94
N ALA A 70 -2.69 7.46 11.06
CA ALA A 70 -2.21 8.81 11.36
C ALA A 70 -2.87 9.41 12.61
N LYS A 71 -4.20 9.30 12.71
CA LYS A 71 -4.97 9.77 13.88
C LYS A 71 -4.53 9.09 15.18
N GLN A 72 -4.20 7.80 15.14
CA GLN A 72 -3.87 7.02 16.33
C GLN A 72 -2.41 7.16 16.74
N THR A 73 -1.50 7.32 15.77
CA THR A 73 -0.04 7.35 16.01
C THR A 73 0.54 8.76 16.08
N GLY A 74 -0.15 9.75 15.54
CA GLY A 74 0.37 11.10 15.34
C GLY A 74 1.37 11.24 14.19
N ALA A 75 1.63 10.17 13.43
CA ALA A 75 2.50 10.21 12.27
C ALA A 75 1.91 11.10 11.17
N VAL A 76 2.75 11.85 10.47
CA VAL A 76 2.38 12.58 9.26
C VAL A 76 2.62 11.67 8.06
N PRO A 77 1.58 11.23 7.34
CA PRO A 77 1.75 10.33 6.20
C PRO A 77 2.38 11.03 5.00
N VAL A 78 3.02 10.22 4.17
CA VAL A 78 3.54 10.61 2.86
C VAL A 78 2.80 9.81 1.78
N VAL A 79 2.07 10.50 0.93
CA VAL A 79 1.41 9.88 -0.23
C VAL A 79 2.45 9.69 -1.33
N ARG A 80 2.68 8.45 -1.73
CA ARG A 80 3.64 8.12 -2.79
C ARG A 80 2.91 7.65 -4.05
N GLN A 81 3.27 8.25 -5.17
CA GLN A 81 2.68 7.92 -6.46
C GLN A 81 2.92 6.45 -6.85
N ASP A 82 4.12 5.94 -6.65
CA ASP A 82 4.62 4.68 -7.22
C ASP A 82 4.30 3.41 -6.39
N ILE A 83 3.48 3.51 -5.34
CA ILE A 83 3.05 2.33 -4.56
C ILE A 83 1.56 2.00 -4.74
N TYR A 84 0.99 2.34 -5.92
CA TYR A 84 -0.37 2.00 -6.31
C TYR A 84 -0.52 0.52 -6.66
N GLU A 85 -1.78 0.04 -6.79
CA GLU A 85 -2.09 -1.35 -7.12
C GLU A 85 -1.63 -1.70 -8.54
N GLN A 86 -1.19 -2.94 -8.74
CA GLN A 86 -0.92 -3.49 -10.07
C GLN A 86 -2.14 -3.26 -10.98
N GLY A 87 -1.90 -2.80 -12.20
CA GLY A 87 -2.95 -2.40 -13.13
C GLY A 87 -3.31 -0.93 -13.09
N GLY A 88 -2.94 -0.20 -12.01
CA GLY A 88 -3.19 1.23 -11.88
C GLY A 88 -4.66 1.61 -11.69
N CYS A 89 -4.95 2.89 -11.87
CA CYS A 89 -6.30 3.42 -11.79
C CYS A 89 -7.03 3.20 -13.13
N HIS A 90 -8.14 2.45 -13.12
CA HIS A 90 -8.87 2.15 -14.35
C HIS A 90 -10.36 1.92 -14.10
N SER A 91 -11.16 2.13 -15.15
CA SER A 91 -12.55 1.70 -15.27
C SER A 91 -12.67 0.45 -16.15
N GLY A 92 -13.90 -0.09 -16.28
CA GLY A 92 -14.18 -1.19 -17.20
C GLY A 92 -13.54 -2.50 -16.77
N PHE A 93 -13.85 -2.98 -15.57
CA PHE A 93 -13.30 -4.18 -14.97
C PHE A 93 -13.56 -5.49 -15.75
N GLN A 94 -14.47 -5.47 -16.72
CA GLN A 94 -14.67 -6.60 -17.62
C GLN A 94 -13.51 -6.71 -18.62
N ALA A 95 -13.05 -7.92 -18.88
CA ALA A 95 -11.96 -8.19 -19.82
C ALA A 95 -12.15 -7.44 -21.16
N GLY A 96 -11.08 -6.79 -21.64
CA GLY A 96 -11.05 -6.03 -22.89
C GLY A 96 -11.68 -4.63 -22.83
N ARG A 97 -12.11 -4.14 -21.65
CA ARG A 97 -12.72 -2.82 -21.51
C ARG A 97 -11.98 -1.91 -20.52
N ARG A 98 -10.77 -2.26 -20.09
CA ARG A 98 -10.00 -1.46 -19.15
C ARG A 98 -9.55 -0.15 -19.76
N ILE A 99 -9.93 0.96 -19.12
CA ILE A 99 -9.62 2.33 -19.56
C ILE A 99 -8.92 3.01 -18.39
N ALA A 100 -7.70 3.50 -18.60
CA ALA A 100 -6.94 4.24 -17.62
C ALA A 100 -7.71 5.47 -17.12
N GLN A 101 -7.57 5.76 -15.85
CA GLN A 101 -8.15 6.93 -15.17
C GLN A 101 -7.05 7.64 -14.40
N VAL A 102 -7.06 8.94 -14.37
CA VAL A 102 -5.97 9.74 -13.79
C VAL A 102 -5.90 9.72 -12.26
N GLY A 103 -6.98 9.29 -11.58
CA GLY A 103 -7.08 9.37 -10.12
C GLY A 103 -7.21 10.81 -9.60
N MET A 104 -7.09 11.00 -8.27
CA MET A 104 -7.16 12.33 -7.67
C MET A 104 -5.92 13.17 -8.01
N ASN A 105 -6.12 14.44 -8.31
CA ASN A 105 -5.03 15.38 -8.57
C ASN A 105 -4.46 15.97 -7.26
N ARG A 106 -3.34 16.67 -7.40
CA ARG A 106 -2.62 17.30 -6.27
C ARG A 106 -3.51 18.25 -5.46
N GLU A 107 -4.30 19.10 -6.12
CA GLU A 107 -5.18 20.04 -5.45
C GLU A 107 -6.20 19.33 -4.56
N THR A 108 -6.87 18.32 -5.09
CA THR A 108 -7.86 17.52 -4.37
C THR A 108 -7.25 16.80 -3.18
N LEU A 109 -6.08 16.17 -3.37
CA LEU A 109 -5.35 15.49 -2.29
C LEU A 109 -4.91 16.48 -1.20
N SER A 110 -4.34 17.64 -1.56
CA SER A 110 -3.90 18.66 -0.62
C SER A 110 -5.06 19.19 0.23
N ARG A 111 -6.24 19.33 -0.38
CA ARG A 111 -7.44 19.81 0.32
C ARG A 111 -8.02 18.75 1.27
N GLN A 112 -8.12 17.50 0.82
CA GLN A 112 -8.76 16.42 1.59
C GLN A 112 -7.86 15.83 2.68
N TYR A 113 -6.55 15.91 2.47
CA TYR A 113 -5.50 15.35 3.35
C TYR A 113 -4.52 16.47 3.77
N ALA A 114 -5.09 17.58 4.21
CA ALA A 114 -4.29 18.73 4.64
C ALA A 114 -3.25 18.34 5.71
N GLY A 115 -2.02 18.79 5.53
CA GLY A 115 -0.90 18.46 6.41
C GLY A 115 -0.17 17.15 6.09
N TRP A 116 -0.63 16.38 5.10
CA TRP A 116 0.14 15.22 4.59
C TRP A 116 1.16 15.67 3.55
N HIS A 117 2.25 14.94 3.46
CA HIS A 117 3.21 15.15 2.38
C HIS A 117 2.75 14.41 1.12
N LEU A 118 2.84 15.08 -0.02
CA LEU A 118 2.48 14.51 -1.32
C LEU A 118 3.73 14.38 -2.19
N ASP A 119 3.87 13.24 -2.82
CA ASP A 119 4.90 12.99 -3.85
C ASP A 119 4.87 14.10 -4.90
N GLU A 120 6.03 14.64 -5.26
CA GLU A 120 6.14 15.74 -6.23
C GLU A 120 5.65 15.35 -7.62
N ARG A 121 5.66 14.06 -7.96
CA ARG A 121 5.17 13.51 -9.22
C ARG A 121 3.64 13.55 -9.36
N ILE A 122 2.89 13.70 -8.26
CA ILE A 122 1.45 13.89 -8.32
C ILE A 122 1.15 15.28 -8.83
N GLY A 123 0.63 15.38 -10.06
CA GLY A 123 0.39 16.62 -10.77
C GLY A 123 -1.06 17.10 -10.73
N ASP A 124 -1.35 18.10 -11.58
CA ASP A 124 -2.68 18.72 -11.67
C ASP A 124 -3.69 17.83 -12.41
N GLU A 125 -3.23 16.92 -13.27
CA GLU A 125 -4.09 15.98 -13.98
C GLU A 125 -4.54 14.83 -13.09
N GLY A 126 -3.66 14.32 -12.21
CA GLY A 126 -3.90 13.19 -11.33
C GLY A 126 -2.61 12.50 -10.92
N TRP A 127 -2.74 11.40 -10.19
CA TRP A 127 -1.59 10.63 -9.73
C TRP A 127 -1.21 9.46 -10.66
N TYR A 128 -2.12 8.98 -11.52
CA TYR A 128 -1.84 7.90 -12.46
C TYR A 128 -1.48 8.48 -13.82
N ASP A 129 -0.27 8.21 -14.28
CA ASP A 129 0.36 8.83 -15.44
C ASP A 129 0.48 7.90 -16.67
N LEU A 130 0.05 6.63 -16.55
CA LEU A 130 -0.04 5.74 -17.70
C LEU A 130 -1.38 5.91 -18.41
N ASP A 131 -1.37 5.83 -19.73
CA ASP A 131 -2.56 5.89 -20.59
C ASP A 131 -3.21 4.51 -20.82
N HIS A 132 -2.67 3.47 -20.18
CA HIS A 132 -3.11 2.08 -20.29
C HIS A 132 -3.19 1.39 -18.93
N PHE A 133 -3.73 0.18 -18.92
CA PHE A 133 -3.70 -0.73 -17.78
C PHE A 133 -2.28 -1.28 -17.60
N GLU A 134 -1.67 -1.04 -16.47
CA GLU A 134 -0.32 -1.50 -16.14
C GLU A 134 -0.22 -3.03 -16.22
N THR A 135 0.73 -3.54 -16.95
CA THR A 135 1.00 -4.97 -17.04
C THR A 135 1.72 -5.50 -15.78
N ALA A 136 1.72 -6.81 -15.60
CA ALA A 136 2.44 -7.45 -14.49
C ALA A 136 3.96 -7.17 -14.54
N ASP A 137 4.55 -7.12 -15.74
CA ASP A 137 5.98 -6.83 -15.90
C ASP A 137 6.32 -5.36 -15.59
N GLU A 138 5.45 -4.42 -15.96
CA GLU A 138 5.59 -3.02 -15.57
C GLU A 138 5.48 -2.87 -14.05
N ALA A 139 4.53 -3.55 -13.41
CA ALA A 139 4.39 -3.55 -11.96
C ALA A 139 5.60 -4.16 -11.24
N ARG A 140 6.21 -5.23 -11.77
CA ARG A 140 7.48 -5.78 -11.25
C ARG A 140 8.61 -4.76 -11.38
N ASN A 141 8.75 -4.13 -12.55
CA ASN A 141 9.76 -3.10 -12.77
C ASN A 141 9.58 -1.93 -11.78
N ARG A 142 8.35 -1.47 -11.57
CA ARG A 142 8.02 -0.43 -10.59
C ARG A 142 8.36 -0.87 -9.16
N ALA A 143 8.08 -2.11 -8.79
CA ALA A 143 8.44 -2.66 -7.49
C ALA A 143 9.96 -2.66 -7.25
N HIS A 144 10.77 -3.00 -8.27
CA HIS A 144 12.23 -2.87 -8.20
C HIS A 144 12.68 -1.41 -8.04
N GLN A 145 12.01 -0.44 -8.68
CA GLN A 145 12.33 0.98 -8.49
C GLN A 145 11.97 1.45 -7.07
N VAL A 146 10.83 1.01 -6.54
CA VAL A 146 10.42 1.30 -5.16
C VAL A 146 11.41 0.69 -4.15
N ARG A 147 11.89 -0.54 -4.37
CA ARG A 147 12.95 -1.13 -3.56
C ARG A 147 14.21 -0.29 -3.57
N LYS A 148 14.71 0.08 -4.75
CA LYS A 148 15.93 0.92 -4.89
C LYS A 148 15.77 2.26 -4.18
N TRP A 149 14.63 2.92 -4.37
CA TRP A 149 14.32 4.14 -3.66
C TRP A 149 14.33 3.91 -2.15
N TYR A 150 13.64 2.88 -1.64
CA TYR A 150 13.57 2.58 -0.22
C TYR A 150 14.97 2.32 0.37
N GLU A 151 15.81 1.58 -0.32
CA GLU A 151 17.19 1.31 0.11
C GLU A 151 18.04 2.59 0.17
N SER A 152 17.85 3.53 -0.76
CA SER A 152 18.52 4.84 -0.74
C SER A 152 17.99 5.75 0.37
N GLU A 153 16.68 5.82 0.54
CA GLU A 153 16.02 6.64 1.58
C GLU A 153 16.34 6.12 2.99
N SER A 154 16.36 4.80 3.16
CA SER A 154 16.64 4.18 4.46
C SER A 154 18.06 4.43 4.97
N GLN A 155 19.00 4.85 4.12
CA GLN A 155 20.31 5.32 4.57
C GLN A 155 20.22 6.64 5.34
N MET A 156 19.12 7.38 5.18
CA MET A 156 18.84 8.64 5.89
C MET A 156 18.10 8.40 7.21
N HIS A 157 17.51 7.22 7.42
CA HIS A 157 16.79 6.86 8.63
C HIS A 157 17.70 6.20 9.66
N SER A 158 17.34 6.33 10.94
CA SER A 158 18.06 5.65 12.02
C SER A 158 17.75 4.15 12.03
N ASP A 159 18.62 3.36 12.66
CA ASP A 159 18.42 1.91 12.88
C ASP A 159 17.14 1.58 13.68
N ARG A 160 16.52 2.58 14.27
CA ARG A 160 15.30 2.46 15.07
C ARG A 160 14.03 2.78 14.29
N ASP A 161 14.16 3.28 13.06
CA ASP A 161 13.00 3.68 12.27
C ASP A 161 12.22 2.46 11.81
N ARG A 162 10.92 2.56 11.95
CA ARG A 162 9.94 1.59 11.49
C ARG A 162 9.10 2.23 10.41
N VAL A 163 9.32 1.81 9.20
CA VAL A 163 8.62 2.32 8.03
C VAL A 163 7.41 1.45 7.75
N ALA A 164 6.25 2.05 7.59
CA ALA A 164 5.04 1.38 7.16
C ALA A 164 4.64 1.85 5.76
N MET A 165 4.18 0.93 4.91
CA MET A 165 3.59 1.22 3.61
C MET A 165 2.18 0.63 3.56
N VAL A 166 1.17 1.49 3.39
CA VAL A 166 -0.23 1.07 3.17
C VAL A 166 -0.46 0.96 1.67
N ILE A 167 -0.54 -0.26 1.19
CA ILE A 167 -0.54 -0.63 -0.22
C ILE A 167 -1.66 -1.64 -0.55
N HIS A 168 -1.51 -2.41 -1.59
CA HIS A 168 -2.51 -3.29 -2.19
C HIS A 168 -2.03 -4.74 -2.25
N ALA A 169 -2.91 -5.66 -2.59
CA ALA A 169 -2.62 -7.08 -2.57
C ALA A 169 -1.55 -7.46 -3.61
N ASP A 170 -1.82 -7.19 -4.90
CA ASP A 170 -0.94 -7.64 -5.97
C ASP A 170 0.39 -6.88 -5.96
N PHE A 171 0.36 -5.56 -5.71
CA PHE A 171 1.60 -4.80 -5.62
C PHE A 171 2.45 -5.18 -4.40
N LYS A 172 1.84 -5.62 -3.29
CA LYS A 172 2.55 -6.17 -2.14
C LYS A 172 3.32 -7.44 -2.50
N LEU A 173 2.74 -8.31 -3.36
CA LEU A 173 3.45 -9.48 -3.90
C LEU A 173 4.65 -9.05 -4.77
N ARG A 174 4.46 -8.09 -5.68
CA ARG A 174 5.56 -7.57 -6.51
C ARG A 174 6.69 -6.97 -5.68
N LEU A 175 6.35 -6.25 -4.59
CA LEU A 175 7.37 -5.75 -3.67
C LEU A 175 8.10 -6.87 -2.94
N LEU A 176 7.41 -7.92 -2.51
CA LEU A 176 8.05 -9.09 -1.89
C LEU A 176 9.00 -9.76 -2.85
N GLU A 177 8.58 -10.03 -4.11
CA GLU A 177 9.45 -10.56 -5.15
C GLU A 177 10.71 -9.70 -5.30
N ALA A 178 10.54 -8.38 -5.40
CA ALA A 178 11.65 -7.46 -5.53
C ALA A 178 12.59 -7.49 -4.32
N PHE A 179 12.09 -7.47 -3.08
CA PHE A 179 12.91 -7.45 -1.87
C PHE A 179 13.58 -8.78 -1.58
N LEU A 180 12.90 -9.90 -1.81
CA LEU A 180 13.44 -11.24 -1.52
C LEU A 180 14.28 -11.80 -2.67
N GLU A 181 14.27 -11.14 -3.83
CA GLU A 181 14.96 -11.60 -5.06
C GLU A 181 14.47 -12.98 -5.51
N GLU A 182 13.15 -13.21 -5.37
CA GLU A 182 12.49 -14.46 -5.73
C GLU A 182 11.33 -14.17 -6.69
N ASP A 183 11.23 -14.91 -7.77
CA ASP A 183 10.12 -14.82 -8.73
C ASP A 183 8.96 -15.74 -8.32
N SER A 184 7.74 -15.36 -8.70
CA SER A 184 6.53 -16.18 -8.54
C SER A 184 6.22 -16.61 -7.09
N ILE A 185 6.51 -15.73 -6.13
CA ILE A 185 6.25 -15.99 -4.71
C ILE A 185 4.74 -16.15 -4.42
N GLU A 186 3.88 -15.61 -5.28
CA GLU A 186 2.41 -15.67 -5.14
C GLU A 186 1.88 -17.10 -5.11
N GLU A 187 2.51 -18.06 -5.83
CA GLU A 187 2.10 -19.46 -5.82
C GLU A 187 2.29 -20.13 -4.45
N GLN A 188 3.14 -19.55 -3.61
CA GLN A 188 3.46 -20.06 -2.28
C GLN A 188 2.66 -19.35 -1.17
N LEU A 189 2.02 -18.23 -1.49
CA LEU A 189 1.34 -17.37 -0.54
C LEU A 189 -0.17 -17.36 -0.84
N GLY A 190 -0.97 -17.69 0.15
CA GLY A 190 -2.43 -17.61 0.04
C GLY A 190 -2.95 -16.15 -0.05
N ASP A 191 -4.27 -16.01 -0.07
CA ASP A 191 -4.96 -14.72 -0.14
C ASP A 191 -4.45 -13.74 0.91
N ILE A 192 -4.26 -12.49 0.50
CA ILE A 192 -3.80 -11.43 1.38
C ILE A 192 -5.02 -10.79 2.05
N VAL A 193 -5.11 -10.90 3.36
CA VAL A 193 -6.23 -10.33 4.14
C VAL A 193 -6.15 -8.80 4.19
N ASN A 194 -7.30 -8.13 4.10
CA ASN A 194 -7.40 -6.68 4.28
C ASN A 194 -6.82 -6.28 5.65
N THR A 195 -6.08 -5.20 5.71
CA THR A 195 -5.32 -4.70 6.87
C THR A 195 -4.24 -5.63 7.41
N SER A 196 -3.94 -6.74 6.74
CA SER A 196 -2.84 -7.61 7.16
C SER A 196 -1.48 -6.92 7.08
N ILE A 197 -0.62 -7.27 8.03
CA ILE A 197 0.73 -6.74 8.19
C ILE A 197 1.73 -7.82 7.83
N SER A 198 2.69 -7.49 6.96
CA SER A 198 3.88 -8.31 6.71
C SER A 198 5.11 -7.48 7.04
N ARG A 199 6.14 -8.13 7.58
CA ARG A 199 7.37 -7.46 7.99
C ARG A 199 8.56 -8.00 7.24
N LEU A 200 9.34 -7.08 6.71
CA LEU A 200 10.65 -7.34 6.14
C LEU A 200 11.74 -6.71 7.00
N SER A 201 12.88 -7.37 7.09
CA SER A 201 14.09 -6.85 7.71
C SER A 201 15.34 -7.24 6.92
N LEU A 202 16.38 -6.41 7.03
CA LEU A 202 17.67 -6.70 6.42
C LEU A 202 18.55 -7.44 7.41
N SER A 203 19.00 -8.63 7.06
CA SER A 203 19.91 -9.43 7.86
C SER A 203 21.08 -9.92 7.02
N LYS A 204 22.31 -9.64 7.45
CA LYS A 204 23.55 -10.05 6.75
C LYS A 204 23.58 -9.64 5.27
N GLY A 205 23.08 -8.45 4.97
CA GLY A 205 23.07 -7.91 3.61
C GLY A 205 21.96 -8.47 2.69
N ARG A 206 21.03 -9.25 3.25
CA ARG A 206 19.88 -9.79 2.49
C ARG A 206 18.57 -9.44 3.20
N TRP A 207 17.57 -9.11 2.40
CA TRP A 207 16.21 -8.97 2.89
C TRP A 207 15.63 -10.33 3.23
N ARG A 208 14.82 -10.36 4.28
CA ARG A 208 14.09 -11.54 4.72
C ARG A 208 12.71 -11.14 5.21
N MET A 209 11.77 -12.02 5.02
CA MET A 209 10.43 -11.90 5.56
C MET A 209 10.42 -12.47 7.00
N ASP A 210 10.15 -11.61 7.98
CA ASP A 210 10.05 -12.02 9.39
C ASP A 210 8.70 -12.66 9.68
N TYR A 211 7.63 -12.09 9.10
CA TYR A 211 6.28 -12.66 9.12
C TYR A 211 5.46 -12.16 7.93
N TRP A 212 4.46 -12.97 7.55
CA TRP A 212 3.58 -12.74 6.42
C TRP A 212 2.12 -12.67 6.85
N ASN A 213 1.36 -11.74 6.26
CA ASN A 213 -0.10 -11.69 6.28
C ASN A 213 -0.71 -11.82 7.69
N VAL A 214 -0.12 -11.17 8.70
CA VAL A 214 -0.60 -11.21 10.09
C VAL A 214 -1.80 -10.26 10.25
N PHE A 215 -2.92 -10.81 10.70
CA PHE A 215 -4.18 -10.10 10.92
C PHE A 215 -4.83 -10.40 12.29
N SER A 216 -4.01 -10.74 13.28
CA SER A 216 -4.45 -11.09 14.65
C SER A 216 -5.13 -9.93 15.41
N HIS A 217 -5.14 -8.73 14.83
CA HIS A 217 -5.89 -7.58 15.35
C HIS A 217 -7.36 -7.59 14.94
N LEU A 218 -7.77 -8.46 14.00
CA LEU A 218 -9.15 -8.61 13.54
C LEU A 218 -9.86 -9.74 14.28
N ASP A 219 -11.15 -9.56 14.51
CA ASP A 219 -12.01 -10.66 14.92
C ASP A 219 -12.39 -11.56 13.72
N PRO A 220 -12.75 -12.84 13.93
CA PRO A 220 -13.04 -13.76 12.81
C PRO A 220 -14.05 -13.25 11.79
N HIS A 221 -15.07 -12.50 12.23
CA HIS A 221 -16.12 -11.98 11.35
C HIS A 221 -15.71 -10.71 10.57
N GLU A 222 -14.55 -10.16 10.88
CA GLU A 222 -14.00 -8.98 10.18
C GLU A 222 -12.97 -9.36 9.12
N ILE A 223 -12.64 -10.64 8.98
CA ILE A 223 -11.65 -11.09 7.99
C ILE A 223 -12.27 -11.02 6.60
N SER A 224 -11.58 -10.33 5.68
CA SER A 224 -11.94 -10.23 4.26
C SER A 224 -10.69 -10.14 3.38
N THR A 225 -10.83 -10.44 2.09
CA THR A 225 -9.73 -10.42 1.10
C THR A 225 -10.06 -9.54 -0.09
#